data_971aba30e084775342724f2a93eadb93
#
_entry.id   971aba30e084775342724f2a93eadb93
#
_cell.length_a   1.000
_cell.length_b   1.000
_cell.length_c   1.000
_cell.angle_alpha   90.00
_cell.angle_beta   90.00
_cell.angle_gamma   90.00
#
_symmetry.space_group_name_H-M   'P 1'
#
loop_
_entity.id
_entity.type
_entity.pdbx_description
1 polymer ?
#
loop_
_entity_poly.entity_id
_entity_poly.type
_entity_poly.pdbx_seq_one_letter_code
_entity_poly.pdbx_strand_id
1 'polypeptide(L)'
;MILVSQSYTTDSEERNEELRRARLLNEWCGLFDAVDYVDGSDHQWSFNELFAHCASKYRGQKCVVANADIAFHESAGLKEAISSGRLICLTRWEDSSGPNMLGHHFNAVSHVGALSVSGRVVSGTQDSWGFMAGELPDIPIEVPTGALGCDQLIAAWAATSGLFVSNPCLSVRTRHIHGSGVRGDRSFSVSGLYGYPEVTTLEATGWMAFHQWPGPLELTFAQCQP
;
A
#
# COMPACT_ATOMS: atom_id res chain seq x y z
N MET A 1 -16.21 6.15 -2.90
CA MET A 1 -15.00 5.33 -2.66
C MET A 1 -15.00 4.88 -1.21
N ILE A 2 -14.67 3.63 -0.94
CA ILE A 2 -14.70 3.02 0.39
C ILE A 2 -13.25 2.81 0.85
N LEU A 3 -12.92 3.21 2.08
CA LEU A 3 -11.69 2.78 2.74
C LEU A 3 -11.96 1.53 3.57
N VAL A 4 -11.14 0.51 3.42
CA VAL A 4 -11.14 -0.69 4.27
C VAL A 4 -9.78 -0.78 4.97
N SER A 5 -9.80 -0.88 6.28
CA SER A 5 -8.59 -1.00 7.09
C SER A 5 -8.85 -1.85 8.32
N GLN A 6 -7.81 -2.46 8.85
CA GLN A 6 -7.92 -3.24 10.07
C GLN A 6 -7.93 -2.33 11.30
N SER A 7 -8.76 -2.65 12.29
CA SER A 7 -8.78 -1.98 13.59
C SER A 7 -8.33 -2.95 14.67
N TYR A 8 -7.29 -2.59 15.39
CA TYR A 8 -6.75 -3.38 16.52
C TYR A 8 -6.17 -2.45 17.59
N THR A 9 -5.86 -3.02 18.73
CA THR A 9 -5.13 -2.37 19.82
C THR A 9 -3.87 -3.15 20.14
N THR A 10 -2.92 -2.48 20.78
CA THR A 10 -1.65 -3.05 21.22
C THR A 10 -1.47 -2.79 22.73
N ASP A 11 -0.45 -3.35 23.34
CA ASP A 11 -0.08 -3.06 24.73
C ASP A 11 0.56 -1.67 24.91
N SER A 12 0.90 -0.98 23.82
CA SER A 12 1.47 0.36 23.83
C SER A 12 0.39 1.42 23.67
N GLU A 13 0.22 2.26 24.71
CA GLU A 13 -0.71 3.38 24.67
C GLU A 13 -0.34 4.40 23.57
N GLU A 14 0.96 4.68 23.39
CA GLU A 14 1.45 5.56 22.34
C GLU A 14 1.09 5.04 20.96
N ARG A 15 1.27 3.73 20.71
CA ARG A 15 0.89 3.10 19.45
C ARG A 15 -0.63 3.15 19.22
N ASN A 16 -1.41 2.92 20.26
CA ASN A 16 -2.88 3.00 20.16
C ASN A 16 -3.35 4.42 19.83
N GLU A 17 -2.68 5.44 20.36
CA GLU A 17 -2.97 6.85 20.00
C GLU A 17 -2.62 7.15 18.53
N GLU A 18 -1.52 6.62 17.99
CA GLU A 18 -1.19 6.72 16.57
C GLU A 18 -2.28 6.10 15.68
N LEU A 19 -2.71 4.89 16.00
CA LEU A 19 -3.78 4.20 15.27
C LEU A 19 -5.09 4.97 15.34
N ARG A 20 -5.44 5.49 16.53
CA ARG A 20 -6.62 6.34 16.72
C ARG A 20 -6.54 7.63 15.88
N ARG A 21 -5.38 8.27 15.85
CA ARG A 21 -5.13 9.48 15.05
C ARG A 21 -5.29 9.20 13.56
N ALA A 22 -4.70 8.12 13.04
CA ALA A 22 -4.85 7.73 11.64
C ALA A 22 -6.32 7.52 11.28
N ARG A 23 -7.08 6.83 12.14
CA ARG A 23 -8.52 6.61 11.98
C ARG A 23 -9.30 7.92 11.88
N LEU A 24 -9.12 8.83 12.83
CA LEU A 24 -9.82 10.12 12.84
C LEU A 24 -9.51 10.94 11.58
N LEU A 25 -8.25 10.98 11.15
CA LEU A 25 -7.86 11.68 9.94
C LEU A 25 -8.56 11.09 8.70
N ASN A 26 -8.69 9.78 8.61
CA ASN A 26 -9.38 9.11 7.50
C ASN A 26 -10.90 9.37 7.51
N GLU A 27 -11.52 9.40 8.68
CA GLU A 27 -12.95 9.73 8.82
C GLU A 27 -13.26 11.18 8.43
N TRP A 28 -12.31 12.10 8.67
CA TRP A 28 -12.51 13.53 8.46
C TRP A 28 -11.96 14.07 7.15
N CYS A 29 -11.15 13.31 6.42
CA CYS A 29 -10.52 13.79 5.18
C CYS A 29 -11.52 14.10 4.04
N GLY A 30 -12.76 13.63 4.13
CA GLY A 30 -13.79 13.83 3.11
C GLY A 30 -13.56 13.11 1.78
N LEU A 31 -12.55 12.25 1.72
CA LEU A 31 -12.20 11.50 0.51
C LEU A 31 -13.07 10.26 0.31
N PHE A 32 -13.50 9.65 1.41
CA PHE A 32 -14.23 8.39 1.43
C PHE A 32 -15.71 8.61 1.66
N ASP A 33 -16.56 7.93 0.90
CA ASP A 33 -18.01 7.90 1.10
C ASP A 33 -18.37 7.05 2.34
N ALA A 34 -17.52 6.09 2.69
CA ALA A 34 -17.55 5.30 3.92
C ALA A 34 -16.16 4.78 4.30
N VAL A 35 -15.96 4.56 5.60
CA VAL A 35 -14.77 3.91 6.15
C VAL A 35 -15.22 2.64 6.88
N ASP A 36 -14.64 1.50 6.54
CA ASP A 36 -14.94 0.19 7.07
C ASP A 36 -13.72 -0.34 7.82
N TYR A 37 -13.78 -0.29 9.15
CA TYR A 37 -12.75 -0.85 10.01
C TYR A 37 -13.12 -2.28 10.39
N VAL A 38 -12.43 -3.26 9.79
CA VAL A 38 -12.60 -4.67 10.16
C VAL A 38 -11.90 -4.94 11.49
N ASP A 39 -12.57 -5.69 12.36
CA ASP A 39 -12.03 -6.00 13.68
C ASP A 39 -10.84 -6.97 13.57
N GLY A 40 -9.71 -6.54 14.10
CA GLY A 40 -8.47 -7.29 14.17
C GLY A 40 -8.03 -7.64 15.59
N SER A 41 -8.93 -7.52 16.58
CA SER A 41 -8.59 -7.77 17.99
C SER A 41 -8.23 -9.23 18.25
N ASP A 42 -8.99 -10.15 17.68
CA ASP A 42 -8.83 -11.59 17.88
C ASP A 42 -8.23 -12.31 16.66
N HIS A 43 -8.18 -11.64 15.51
CA HIS A 43 -7.72 -12.19 14.25
C HIS A 43 -6.98 -11.14 13.43
N GLN A 44 -5.71 -11.39 13.14
CA GLN A 44 -4.97 -10.56 12.20
C GLN A 44 -5.38 -10.90 10.77
N TRP A 45 -6.09 -9.98 10.11
CA TRP A 45 -6.51 -10.16 8.72
C TRP A 45 -5.33 -10.19 7.78
N SER A 46 -5.37 -11.10 6.84
CA SER A 46 -4.45 -11.09 5.70
C SER A 46 -4.93 -10.13 4.61
N PHE A 47 -4.07 -9.78 3.66
CA PHE A 47 -4.48 -9.02 2.48
C PHE A 47 -5.47 -9.78 1.61
N ASN A 48 -5.35 -11.12 1.55
CA ASN A 48 -6.32 -11.99 0.88
C ASN A 48 -7.73 -11.77 1.44
N GLU A 49 -7.87 -11.79 2.76
CA GLU A 49 -9.14 -11.59 3.45
C GLU A 49 -9.67 -10.16 3.25
N LEU A 50 -8.80 -9.14 3.34
CA LEU A 50 -9.20 -7.74 3.12
C LEU A 50 -9.72 -7.51 1.69
N PHE A 51 -9.04 -8.05 0.69
CA PHE A 51 -9.48 -7.95 -0.71
C PHE A 51 -10.77 -8.75 -0.97
N ALA A 52 -10.89 -9.95 -0.39
CA ALA A 52 -12.11 -10.75 -0.46
C ALA A 52 -13.30 -10.06 0.23
N HIS A 53 -13.07 -9.41 1.38
CA HIS A 53 -14.07 -8.58 2.04
C HIS A 53 -14.56 -7.46 1.14
N CYS A 54 -13.64 -6.72 0.49
CA CYS A 54 -14.01 -5.70 -0.48
C CYS A 54 -14.83 -6.29 -1.64
N ALA A 55 -14.38 -7.42 -2.20
CA ALA A 55 -15.06 -8.06 -3.32
C ALA A 55 -16.47 -8.56 -2.97
N SER A 56 -16.67 -9.02 -1.74
CA SER A 56 -17.97 -9.49 -1.23
C SER A 56 -18.91 -8.34 -0.92
N LYS A 57 -18.44 -7.35 -0.14
CA LYS A 57 -19.31 -6.31 0.45
C LYS A 57 -19.51 -5.10 -0.48
N TYR A 58 -18.50 -4.79 -1.32
CA TYR A 58 -18.46 -3.55 -2.09
C TYR A 58 -18.28 -3.77 -3.59
N ARG A 59 -18.64 -4.93 -4.12
CA ARG A 59 -18.48 -5.29 -5.54
C ARG A 59 -18.92 -4.16 -6.48
N GLY A 60 -18.04 -3.82 -7.43
CA GLY A 60 -18.25 -2.75 -8.40
C GLY A 60 -18.05 -1.33 -7.87
N GLN A 61 -17.66 -1.17 -6.60
CA GLN A 61 -17.31 0.13 -6.03
C GLN A 61 -15.81 0.34 -6.02
N LYS A 62 -15.39 1.59 -6.00
CA LYS A 62 -13.99 1.96 -5.79
C LYS A 62 -13.63 1.73 -4.34
N CYS A 63 -12.64 0.88 -4.08
CA CYS A 63 -12.14 0.57 -2.75
C CYS A 63 -10.68 0.96 -2.61
N VAL A 64 -10.29 1.26 -1.39
CA VAL A 64 -8.91 1.40 -0.95
C VAL A 64 -8.73 0.50 0.26
N VAL A 65 -7.77 -0.42 0.21
CA VAL A 65 -7.27 -1.14 1.38
C VAL A 65 -6.02 -0.41 1.88
N ALA A 66 -5.90 -0.18 3.18
CA ALA A 66 -4.75 0.50 3.75
C ALA A 66 -4.35 -0.12 5.10
N ASN A 67 -3.05 -0.05 5.41
CA ASN A 67 -2.55 -0.37 6.75
C ASN A 67 -3.19 0.58 7.79
N ALA A 68 -3.34 0.10 9.02
CA ALA A 68 -4.11 0.79 10.07
C ALA A 68 -3.51 2.14 10.51
N ASP A 69 -2.23 2.36 10.26
CA ASP A 69 -1.48 3.56 10.59
C ASP A 69 -1.30 4.53 9.41
N ILE A 70 -2.02 4.30 8.33
CA ILE A 70 -2.00 5.16 7.15
C ILE A 70 -3.18 6.15 7.21
N ALA A 71 -2.87 7.43 7.06
CA ALA A 71 -3.85 8.50 6.92
C ALA A 71 -3.76 9.13 5.53
N PHE A 72 -4.92 9.41 4.94
CA PHE A 72 -5.03 10.11 3.66
C PHE A 72 -5.14 11.61 3.92
N HIS A 73 -4.33 12.39 3.23
CA HIS A 73 -4.28 13.84 3.43
C HIS A 73 -4.42 14.60 2.11
N GLU A 74 -3.41 14.56 1.26
CA GLU A 74 -3.40 15.24 -0.04
C GLU A 74 -3.64 14.21 -1.14
N SER A 75 -4.87 13.73 -1.24
CA SER A 75 -5.21 12.59 -2.10
C SER A 75 -6.24 12.96 -3.17
N ALA A 76 -6.28 14.23 -3.56
CA ALA A 76 -7.09 14.67 -4.69
C ALA A 76 -6.72 13.89 -5.96
N GLY A 77 -7.73 13.44 -6.71
CA GLY A 77 -7.55 12.64 -7.90
C GLY A 77 -7.42 11.12 -7.68
N LEU A 78 -7.30 10.63 -6.42
CA LEU A 78 -7.27 9.19 -6.17
C LEU A 78 -8.57 8.50 -6.64
N LYS A 79 -9.72 9.09 -6.34
CA LYS A 79 -11.02 8.55 -6.72
C LYS A 79 -11.16 8.42 -8.24
N GLU A 80 -10.65 9.39 -8.99
CA GLU A 80 -10.64 9.40 -10.44
C GLU A 80 -9.65 8.38 -11.02
N ALA A 81 -8.49 8.22 -10.39
CA ALA A 81 -7.44 7.30 -10.82
C ALA A 81 -7.83 5.82 -10.70
N ILE A 82 -8.68 5.47 -9.72
CA ILE A 82 -9.18 4.10 -9.57
C ILE A 82 -10.18 3.79 -10.68
N SER A 83 -9.85 2.81 -11.50
CA SER A 83 -10.66 2.36 -12.64
C SER A 83 -10.51 0.86 -12.86
N SER A 84 -11.36 0.27 -13.69
CA SER A 84 -11.31 -1.15 -14.06
C SER A 84 -9.93 -1.53 -14.62
N GLY A 85 -9.48 -2.74 -14.29
CA GLY A 85 -8.19 -3.27 -14.76
C GLY A 85 -6.95 -2.63 -14.12
N ARG A 86 -7.11 -1.81 -13.07
CA ARG A 86 -5.99 -1.06 -12.46
C ARG A 86 -5.85 -1.34 -10.97
N LEU A 87 -4.60 -1.43 -10.52
CA LEU A 87 -4.22 -1.36 -9.11
C LEU A 87 -3.36 -0.10 -8.87
N ILE A 88 -3.82 0.78 -8.00
CA ILE A 88 -3.05 1.92 -7.50
C ILE A 88 -2.33 1.46 -6.24
N CYS A 89 -1.01 1.42 -6.26
CA CYS A 89 -0.17 1.18 -5.09
C CYS A 89 0.37 2.53 -4.60
N LEU A 90 0.24 2.84 -3.32
CA LEU A 90 0.70 4.13 -2.79
C LEU A 90 1.83 3.92 -1.79
N THR A 91 3.00 4.43 -2.14
CA THR A 91 4.10 4.60 -1.19
C THR A 91 3.72 5.67 -0.17
N ARG A 92 3.88 5.34 1.09
CA ARG A 92 3.60 6.25 2.19
C ARG A 92 4.62 7.40 2.28
N TRP A 93 4.18 8.49 2.88
CA TRP A 93 5.02 9.57 3.35
C TRP A 93 5.15 9.46 4.86
N GLU A 94 6.37 9.52 5.40
CA GLU A 94 6.57 9.45 6.85
C GLU A 94 6.05 10.72 7.53
N ASP A 95 5.35 10.57 8.65
CA ASP A 95 4.90 11.69 9.50
C ASP A 95 6.05 12.15 10.42
N SER A 96 7.22 12.30 9.86
CA SER A 96 8.32 12.96 10.55
C SER A 96 8.11 14.47 10.45
N SER A 97 8.42 15.18 11.50
CA SER A 97 8.22 16.62 11.69
C SER A 97 8.93 17.54 10.68
N GLY A 98 9.25 17.06 9.50
CA GLY A 98 9.94 17.81 8.45
C GLY A 98 9.06 18.05 7.23
N PRO A 99 9.26 19.18 6.53
CA PRO A 99 8.47 19.55 5.35
C PRO A 99 8.77 18.69 4.11
N ASN A 100 9.71 17.76 4.16
CA ASN A 100 10.18 16.99 3.01
C ASN A 100 10.19 15.48 3.29
N MET A 101 9.02 14.94 3.57
CA MET A 101 8.86 13.56 4.02
C MET A 101 9.13 12.53 2.92
N LEU A 102 8.81 12.85 1.67
CA LEU A 102 9.12 11.97 0.54
C LEU A 102 10.64 11.90 0.30
N GLY A 103 11.33 13.03 0.43
CA GLY A 103 12.79 13.07 0.35
C GLY A 103 13.46 12.19 1.40
N HIS A 104 12.94 12.19 2.62
CA HIS A 104 13.43 11.29 3.67
C HIS A 104 13.16 9.82 3.33
N HIS A 105 11.98 9.52 2.83
CA HIS A 105 11.60 8.17 2.44
C HIS A 105 12.40 7.68 1.23
N PHE A 106 12.69 8.55 0.26
CA PHE A 106 13.55 8.24 -0.89
C PHE A 106 15.04 8.30 -0.58
N ASN A 107 15.48 9.14 0.37
CA ASN A 107 16.86 9.15 0.82
C ASN A 107 17.20 7.95 1.71
N ALA A 108 16.21 7.28 2.26
CA ALA A 108 16.34 5.96 2.87
C ALA A 108 16.47 4.82 1.83
N VAL A 109 16.81 5.16 0.60
CA VAL A 109 17.04 4.25 -0.55
C VAL A 109 17.96 3.09 -0.21
N SER A 110 18.87 3.29 0.74
CA SER A 110 19.78 2.21 1.16
C SER A 110 19.09 1.14 2.00
N HIS A 111 17.84 1.35 2.43
CA HIS A 111 17.30 0.46 3.44
C HIS A 111 16.08 -0.34 3.06
N VAL A 112 15.17 0.04 2.22
CA VAL A 112 14.03 -0.85 1.92
C VAL A 112 13.00 -0.23 0.95
N GLY A 113 12.97 1.07 0.82
CA GLY A 113 11.82 1.70 0.20
C GLY A 113 11.98 1.98 -1.29
N ALA A 114 12.92 2.81 -1.64
CA ALA A 114 13.06 3.28 -3.01
C ALA A 114 14.43 2.92 -3.60
N LEU A 115 14.43 2.48 -4.83
CA LEU A 115 15.62 2.15 -5.60
C LEU A 115 15.69 3.06 -6.83
N SER A 116 16.87 3.60 -7.14
CA SER A 116 17.09 4.29 -8.41
C SER A 116 17.68 3.29 -9.40
N VAL A 117 16.94 2.97 -10.43
CA VAL A 117 17.35 1.98 -11.44
C VAL A 117 17.08 2.52 -12.83
N SER A 118 18.11 2.59 -13.67
CA SER A 118 17.99 3.10 -15.05
C SER A 118 17.36 4.50 -15.14
N GLY A 119 17.65 5.38 -14.17
CA GLY A 119 17.11 6.73 -14.11
C GLY A 119 15.67 6.85 -13.62
N ARG A 120 15.04 5.74 -13.19
CA ARG A 120 13.69 5.70 -12.60
C ARG A 120 13.80 5.44 -11.11
N VAL A 121 12.90 6.03 -10.36
CA VAL A 121 12.75 5.76 -8.92
C VAL A 121 11.59 4.79 -8.75
N VAL A 122 11.86 3.62 -8.19
CA VAL A 122 10.87 2.59 -7.88
C VAL A 122 10.81 2.37 -6.37
N SER A 123 9.65 2.00 -5.83
CA SER A 123 9.48 1.80 -4.38
C SER A 123 8.92 0.43 -4.07
N GLY A 124 9.47 -0.18 -3.03
CA GLY A 124 8.96 -1.42 -2.42
C GLY A 124 8.08 -1.20 -1.20
N THR A 125 7.86 0.05 -0.76
CA THR A 125 6.96 0.34 0.36
C THR A 125 5.64 0.86 -0.17
N GLN A 126 4.63 0.02 -0.19
CA GLN A 126 3.25 0.42 -0.46
C GLN A 126 2.42 0.02 0.76
N ASP A 127 1.70 0.97 1.30
CA ASP A 127 0.90 0.77 2.51
C ASP A 127 -0.59 0.99 2.26
N SER A 128 -0.95 1.25 1.00
CA SER A 128 -2.35 1.30 0.58
C SER A 128 -2.52 0.98 -0.91
N TRP A 129 -3.67 0.37 -1.24
CA TRP A 129 -4.01 -0.13 -2.56
C TRP A 129 -5.41 0.30 -2.95
N GLY A 130 -5.53 0.99 -4.10
CA GLY A 130 -6.80 1.43 -4.67
C GLY A 130 -7.18 0.60 -5.89
N PHE A 131 -8.43 0.13 -5.95
CA PHE A 131 -8.92 -0.78 -7.00
C PHE A 131 -10.44 -0.78 -7.12
N MET A 132 -10.96 -1.41 -8.16
CA MET A 132 -12.39 -1.73 -8.30
C MET A 132 -12.69 -3.05 -7.58
N ALA A 133 -13.56 -3.02 -6.58
CA ALA A 133 -13.89 -4.20 -5.77
C ALA A 133 -14.50 -5.33 -6.62
N GLY A 134 -13.94 -6.53 -6.50
CA GLY A 134 -14.33 -7.72 -7.26
C GLY A 134 -13.65 -7.87 -8.61
N GLU A 135 -12.68 -6.98 -8.94
CA GLU A 135 -11.86 -7.11 -10.16
C GLU A 135 -10.43 -7.61 -9.87
N LEU A 136 -10.00 -7.61 -8.62
CA LEU A 136 -8.72 -8.21 -8.28
C LEU A 136 -8.84 -9.74 -8.39
N PRO A 137 -7.92 -10.41 -9.08
CA PRO A 137 -7.83 -11.87 -9.06
C PRO A 137 -7.45 -12.37 -7.66
N ASP A 138 -7.64 -13.65 -7.39
CA ASP A 138 -7.24 -14.23 -6.11
C ASP A 138 -5.72 -14.28 -5.98
N ILE A 139 -5.17 -13.85 -4.85
CA ILE A 139 -3.75 -14.00 -4.55
C ILE A 139 -3.50 -15.48 -4.25
N PRO A 140 -2.56 -16.14 -4.96
CA PRO A 140 -2.40 -17.60 -4.88
C PRO A 140 -1.72 -18.09 -3.60
N ILE A 141 -1.23 -17.17 -2.77
CA ILE A 141 -0.60 -17.48 -1.49
C ILE A 141 -1.17 -16.57 -0.41
N GLU A 142 -1.08 -17.02 0.85
CA GLU A 142 -1.48 -16.18 1.98
C GLU A 142 -0.48 -15.04 2.18
N VAL A 143 -0.97 -13.81 2.26
CA VAL A 143 -0.16 -12.60 2.46
C VAL A 143 -0.58 -11.92 3.76
N PRO A 144 0.05 -12.24 4.90
CA PRO A 144 -0.28 -11.62 6.17
C PRO A 144 0.00 -10.11 6.15
N THR A 145 -0.87 -9.33 6.78
CA THR A 145 -0.61 -7.91 7.00
C THR A 145 0.62 -7.71 7.87
N GLY A 146 1.47 -6.75 7.53
CA GLY A 146 2.71 -6.47 8.26
C GLY A 146 3.88 -7.44 8.00
N ALA A 147 3.70 -8.48 7.18
CA ALA A 147 4.81 -9.34 6.78
C ALA A 147 5.81 -8.59 5.92
N LEU A 148 7.12 -8.88 6.09
CA LEU A 148 8.14 -8.31 5.20
C LEU A 148 7.94 -8.81 3.77
N GLY A 149 7.90 -7.89 2.82
CA GLY A 149 7.73 -8.22 1.40
C GLY A 149 6.27 -8.33 0.93
N CYS A 150 5.29 -8.16 1.81
CA CYS A 150 3.87 -8.21 1.44
C CYS A 150 3.54 -7.17 0.34
N ASP A 151 4.06 -5.96 0.48
CA ASP A 151 3.80 -4.85 -0.44
C ASP A 151 4.28 -5.17 -1.86
N GLN A 152 5.54 -5.60 -1.96
CA GLN A 152 6.17 -5.94 -3.23
C GLN A 152 5.51 -7.15 -3.89
N LEU A 153 5.06 -8.10 -3.08
CA LEU A 153 4.42 -9.30 -3.58
C LEU A 153 3.04 -8.99 -4.16
N ILE A 154 2.25 -8.15 -3.49
CA ILE A 154 0.94 -7.70 -3.99
C ILE A 154 1.10 -6.96 -5.32
N ALA A 155 2.10 -6.05 -5.42
CA ALA A 155 2.36 -5.30 -6.63
C ALA A 155 2.77 -6.22 -7.80
N ALA A 156 3.68 -7.17 -7.56
CA ALA A 156 4.12 -8.13 -8.57
C ALA A 156 2.98 -9.04 -9.03
N TRP A 157 2.22 -9.59 -8.08
CA TRP A 157 1.07 -10.43 -8.38
C TRP A 157 0.04 -9.70 -9.26
N ALA A 158 -0.32 -8.47 -8.90
CA ALA A 158 -1.27 -7.68 -9.68
C ALA A 158 -0.79 -7.48 -11.12
N ALA A 159 0.48 -7.09 -11.30
CA ALA A 159 1.05 -6.87 -12.62
C ALA A 159 1.13 -8.17 -13.45
N THR A 160 1.55 -9.28 -12.87
CA THR A 160 1.64 -10.58 -13.55
C THR A 160 0.26 -11.18 -13.84
N SER A 161 -0.77 -10.74 -13.13
CA SER A 161 -2.17 -11.07 -13.39
C SER A 161 -2.83 -10.19 -14.46
N GLY A 162 -2.07 -9.28 -15.09
CA GLY A 162 -2.54 -8.43 -16.17
C GLY A 162 -3.18 -7.11 -15.76
N LEU A 163 -3.07 -6.72 -14.46
CA LEU A 163 -3.52 -5.41 -14.03
C LEU A 163 -2.49 -4.33 -14.36
N PHE A 164 -2.97 -3.15 -14.71
CA PHE A 164 -2.11 -1.97 -14.80
C PHE A 164 -1.79 -1.46 -13.39
N VAL A 165 -0.53 -1.62 -12.96
CA VAL A 165 -0.08 -1.17 -11.64
C VAL A 165 0.62 0.17 -11.76
N SER A 166 0.26 1.13 -10.88
CA SER A 166 0.91 2.44 -10.80
C SER A 166 1.05 2.91 -9.36
N ASN A 167 2.03 3.79 -9.12
CA ASN A 167 2.31 4.35 -7.80
C ASN A 167 2.36 5.89 -7.87
N PRO A 168 1.21 6.58 -7.94
CA PRO A 168 1.14 8.02 -8.07
C PRO A 168 1.35 8.77 -6.76
N CYS A 169 2.22 8.30 -5.87
CA CYS A 169 2.45 8.86 -4.55
C CYS A 169 3.03 10.28 -4.55
N LEU A 170 3.46 10.81 -5.70
CA LEU A 170 3.85 12.21 -5.83
C LEU A 170 2.65 13.16 -5.90
N SER A 171 1.51 12.67 -6.41
CA SER A 171 0.25 13.43 -6.49
C SER A 171 -0.73 13.03 -5.39
N VAL A 172 -0.70 11.77 -4.96
CA VAL A 172 -1.60 11.19 -3.95
C VAL A 172 -0.77 10.85 -2.71
N ARG A 173 -0.87 11.70 -1.69
CA ARG A 173 -0.02 11.58 -0.51
C ARG A 173 -0.75 10.91 0.63
N THR A 174 -0.20 9.80 1.09
CA THR A 174 -0.62 9.14 2.33
C THR A 174 0.44 9.35 3.41
N ARG A 175 0.03 9.53 4.65
CA ARG A 175 0.92 9.74 5.79
C ARG A 175 0.98 8.48 6.64
N HIS A 176 2.18 8.08 7.00
CA HIS A 176 2.42 7.02 7.96
C HIS A 176 2.49 7.60 9.38
N ILE A 177 1.47 7.34 10.17
CA ILE A 177 1.36 7.82 11.54
C ILE A 177 2.07 6.82 12.47
N HIS A 178 3.39 6.91 12.56
CA HIS A 178 4.21 5.94 13.30
C HIS A 178 5.48 6.61 13.86
N GLY A 179 5.38 7.24 15.01
CA GLY A 179 6.49 7.87 15.75
C GLY A 179 7.01 7.02 16.91
N SER A 180 6.17 6.16 17.50
CA SER A 180 6.51 5.34 18.68
C SER A 180 7.62 4.32 18.42
N GLY A 181 7.87 3.92 17.19
CA GLY A 181 8.82 2.85 16.86
C GLY A 181 8.35 1.45 17.27
N VAL A 182 7.19 1.32 17.89
CA VAL A 182 6.59 0.04 18.26
C VAL A 182 6.12 -0.67 17.00
N ARG A 183 6.73 -1.80 16.70
CA ARG A 183 6.43 -2.61 15.53
C ARG A 183 6.00 -4.01 15.97
N GLY A 184 5.04 -4.60 15.24
CA GLY A 184 4.72 -6.01 15.40
C GLY A 184 5.89 -6.94 15.09
N ASP A 185 5.73 -8.21 15.38
CA ASP A 185 6.73 -9.22 15.04
C ASP A 185 6.97 -9.25 13.53
N ARG A 186 8.21 -8.98 13.12
CA ARG A 186 8.66 -9.00 11.73
C ARG A 186 9.47 -10.26 11.38
N SER A 187 9.35 -11.29 12.17
CA SER A 187 10.05 -12.57 11.93
C SER A 187 9.56 -13.28 10.67
N PHE A 188 8.40 -12.87 10.16
CA PHE A 188 7.78 -13.47 8.99
C PHE A 188 8.07 -12.66 7.73
N SER A 189 8.66 -13.29 6.73
CA SER A 189 8.83 -12.73 5.38
C SER A 189 8.17 -13.63 4.35
N VAL A 190 7.56 -13.02 3.34
CA VAL A 190 6.94 -13.75 2.23
C VAL A 190 7.96 -13.90 1.11
N SER A 191 8.16 -15.14 0.62
CA SER A 191 9.00 -15.39 -0.55
C SER A 191 8.17 -15.34 -1.84
N GLY A 192 8.76 -14.88 -2.93
CA GLY A 192 8.08 -14.82 -4.22
C GLY A 192 8.68 -13.81 -5.18
N LEU A 193 7.96 -13.51 -6.24
CA LEU A 193 8.31 -12.42 -7.15
C LEU A 193 7.91 -11.09 -6.51
N TYR A 194 8.87 -10.21 -6.33
CA TYR A 194 8.68 -8.87 -5.80
C TYR A 194 8.57 -7.84 -6.92
N GLY A 195 7.60 -6.93 -6.82
CA GLY A 195 7.40 -5.83 -7.74
C GLY A 195 7.59 -4.48 -7.06
N TYR A 196 8.30 -3.59 -7.73
CA TYR A 196 8.63 -2.26 -7.26
C TYR A 196 8.07 -1.24 -8.26
N PRO A 197 6.84 -0.76 -8.07
CA PRO A 197 6.25 0.20 -9.00
C PRO A 197 7.01 1.53 -9.00
N GLU A 198 7.13 2.15 -10.17
CA GLU A 198 7.74 3.46 -10.33
C GLU A 198 6.96 4.52 -9.56
N VAL A 199 7.69 5.33 -8.83
CA VAL A 199 7.16 6.48 -8.11
C VAL A 199 6.88 7.61 -9.08
N THR A 200 5.62 8.03 -9.17
CA THR A 200 5.17 8.95 -10.22
C THR A 200 4.00 9.83 -9.77
N THR A 201 3.47 10.60 -10.72
CA THR A 201 2.24 11.37 -10.59
C THR A 201 1.03 10.59 -11.10
N LEU A 202 -0.15 11.19 -11.10
CA LEU A 202 -1.40 10.56 -11.57
C LEU A 202 -1.40 10.23 -13.06
N GLU A 203 -0.60 10.92 -13.87
CA GLU A 203 -0.42 10.62 -15.31
C GLU A 203 0.56 9.46 -15.56
N ALA A 204 0.80 8.66 -14.57
CA ALA A 204 1.83 7.65 -14.53
C ALA A 204 1.81 6.63 -15.67
N THR A 205 3.01 6.31 -16.11
CA THR A 205 3.31 5.08 -16.85
C THR A 205 3.46 3.91 -15.88
N GLY A 206 2.87 2.77 -16.14
CA GLY A 206 2.95 1.60 -15.27
C GLY A 206 4.28 0.85 -15.36
N TRP A 207 5.41 1.52 -15.09
CA TRP A 207 6.72 0.86 -15.01
C TRP A 207 6.93 0.19 -13.67
N MET A 208 7.55 -0.98 -13.68
CA MET A 208 7.86 -1.75 -12.48
C MET A 208 9.19 -2.47 -12.63
N ALA A 209 9.96 -2.51 -11.55
CA ALA A 209 11.10 -3.40 -11.41
C ALA A 209 10.66 -4.68 -10.70
N PHE A 210 11.19 -5.82 -11.12
CA PHE A 210 10.91 -7.13 -10.55
C PHE A 210 12.15 -7.78 -9.97
N HIS A 211 11.98 -8.51 -8.89
CA HIS A 211 13.02 -9.28 -8.22
C HIS A 211 12.45 -10.56 -7.63
N GLN A 212 13.16 -11.70 -7.81
CA GLN A 212 12.78 -12.98 -7.20
C GLN A 212 13.40 -13.11 -5.81
N TRP A 213 12.58 -13.23 -4.78
CA TRP A 213 13.04 -13.41 -3.39
C TRP A 213 12.75 -14.85 -2.88
N PRO A 214 13.67 -15.52 -2.16
CA PRO A 214 15.05 -15.13 -1.93
C PRO A 214 15.94 -15.35 -3.17
N GLY A 215 16.87 -14.44 -3.40
CA GLY A 215 17.82 -14.52 -4.51
C GLY A 215 18.72 -13.29 -4.55
N PRO A 216 19.73 -13.28 -5.43
CA PRO A 216 20.55 -12.09 -5.64
C PRO A 216 19.66 -10.96 -6.17
N LEU A 217 19.96 -9.72 -5.80
CA LEU A 217 19.22 -8.54 -6.25
C LEU A 217 19.50 -8.27 -7.72
N GLU A 218 18.83 -9.00 -8.60
CA GLU A 218 18.81 -8.76 -10.04
C GLU A 218 17.44 -8.20 -10.41
N LEU A 219 17.39 -6.93 -10.82
CA LEU A 219 16.17 -6.26 -11.18
C LEU A 219 15.93 -6.35 -12.68
N THR A 220 14.77 -6.87 -13.05
CA THR A 220 14.25 -6.80 -14.41
C THR A 220 13.15 -5.74 -14.50
N PHE A 221 13.13 -4.98 -15.60
CA PHE A 221 12.11 -3.97 -15.83
C PHE A 221 11.08 -4.44 -16.83
N ALA A 222 9.83 -4.15 -16.53
CA ALA A 222 8.73 -4.30 -17.48
C ALA A 222 7.77 -3.12 -17.36
N GLN A 223 7.15 -2.78 -18.48
CA GLN A 223 6.02 -1.87 -18.50
C GLN A 223 4.75 -2.68 -18.26
N CYS A 224 3.98 -2.30 -17.23
CA CYS A 224 2.65 -2.82 -17.04
C CYS A 224 1.78 -2.23 -18.15
N GLN A 225 1.25 -3.07 -19.01
CA GLN A 225 0.37 -2.62 -20.09
C GLN A 225 -1.07 -2.53 -19.56
N PRO A 226 -1.83 -1.52 -20.02
CA PRO A 226 -3.26 -1.41 -19.71
C PRO A 226 -4.07 -2.50 -20.36
#